data_ddefeafa6840c5d28bae32782585e61e
#
_entry.id   ddefeafa6840c5d28bae32782585e61e
#
_cell.length_a   1.000
_cell.length_b   1.000
_cell.length_c   1.000
_cell.angle_alpha   90.00
_cell.angle_beta   90.00
_cell.angle_gamma   90.00
#
_symmetry.space_group_name_H-M   'P 1'
#
loop_
_entity.id
_entity.type
_entity.pdbx_description
1 polymer ?
#
loop_
_entity_poly.entity_id
_entity_poly.type
_entity_poly.pdbx_seq_one_letter_code
_entity_poly.pdbx_strand_id
1 'polypeptide(L)'
;STLAIANKYDKDNKKINITVTGTGVNKAKELLEDYALFVLITENNVDGHQGNESGMLEKTKHQNVLRAYVSDVKGDNNLMWEGNNFTKTYDFAIQNSWKPVDLEVVAFIAPKIKEIGANLETLAVQNCVSQPLANDPNAIENIATVQPIKVVERYNIKGQRIAMPQKGINIVKLSNGKVVKEIVK
;
A
#
# COMPACT_ATOMS: atom_id res chain seq x y z
N SER A 1 -5.11 1.20 -13.54
CA SER A 1 -4.92 2.27 -12.53
C SER A 1 -3.85 1.89 -11.53
N THR A 2 -3.10 2.85 -11.04
CA THR A 2 -2.16 2.68 -9.95
C THR A 2 -2.61 3.50 -8.76
N LEU A 3 -2.30 3.03 -7.54
CA LEU A 3 -2.44 3.80 -6.31
C LEU A 3 -1.11 3.79 -5.57
N ALA A 4 -0.77 4.91 -4.92
CA ALA A 4 0.35 5.00 -3.99
C ALA A 4 -0.02 5.89 -2.80
N ILE A 5 0.54 5.58 -1.64
CA ILE A 5 0.39 6.35 -0.41
C ILE A 5 1.77 6.86 0.01
N ALA A 6 1.86 8.14 0.31
CA ALA A 6 2.91 8.72 1.13
C ALA A 6 2.29 9.21 2.43
N ASN A 7 2.90 8.91 3.57
CA ASN A 7 2.42 9.42 4.85
C ASN A 7 3.59 9.94 5.70
N LYS A 8 3.28 10.89 6.59
CA LYS A 8 4.22 11.46 7.54
C LYS A 8 3.52 11.60 8.89
N TYR A 9 4.10 10.99 9.92
CA TYR A 9 3.61 11.09 11.28
C TYR A 9 4.35 12.19 12.05
N ASP A 10 3.59 13.12 12.58
CA ASP A 10 4.05 14.15 13.53
C ASP A 10 3.76 13.64 14.96
N LYS A 11 4.82 13.22 15.67
CA LYS A 11 4.72 12.67 17.02
C LYS A 11 4.28 13.71 18.05
N ASP A 12 4.68 14.96 17.86
CA ASP A 12 4.42 16.03 18.83
C ASP A 12 2.95 16.45 18.81
N ASN A 13 2.38 16.53 17.62
CA ASN A 13 0.98 16.89 17.40
C ASN A 13 0.04 15.69 17.24
N LYS A 14 0.58 14.45 17.22
CA LYS A 14 -0.15 13.21 17.00
C LYS A 14 -1.03 13.25 15.73
N LYS A 15 -0.47 13.79 14.67
CA LYS A 15 -1.13 13.93 13.38
C LYS A 15 -0.41 13.15 12.30
N ILE A 16 -1.19 12.62 11.37
CA ILE A 16 -0.68 12.00 10.15
C ILE A 16 -1.06 12.89 8.98
N ASN A 17 -0.09 13.31 8.20
CA ASN A 17 -0.32 13.85 6.87
C ASN A 17 -0.26 12.68 5.87
N ILE A 18 -1.31 12.50 5.07
CA ILE A 18 -1.46 11.39 4.13
C ILE A 18 -1.67 11.99 2.74
N THR A 19 -0.85 11.58 1.78
CA THR A 19 -1.03 11.92 0.38
C THR A 19 -1.26 10.64 -0.41
N VAL A 20 -2.42 10.55 -1.06
CA VAL A 20 -2.74 9.47 -1.98
C VAL A 20 -2.63 9.99 -3.40
N THR A 21 -1.86 9.28 -4.21
CA THR A 21 -1.73 9.55 -5.64
C THR A 21 -2.20 8.34 -6.44
N GLY A 22 -2.75 8.59 -7.60
CA GLY A 22 -3.16 7.51 -8.48
C GLY A 22 -3.13 7.92 -9.94
N THR A 23 -3.00 6.94 -10.82
CA THR A 23 -3.05 7.12 -12.27
C THR A 23 -4.22 6.35 -12.84
N GLY A 24 -5.11 7.05 -13.52
CA GLY A 24 -6.20 6.45 -14.28
C GLY A 24 -5.73 5.99 -15.65
N VAL A 25 -6.36 4.94 -16.19
CA VAL A 25 -6.16 4.50 -17.57
C VAL A 25 -7.40 4.91 -18.36
N ASN A 26 -7.21 5.59 -19.48
CA ASN A 26 -8.23 5.99 -20.45
C ASN A 26 -9.66 6.22 -19.89
N LYS A 27 -10.13 7.46 -19.81
CA LYS A 27 -11.45 7.85 -19.28
C LYS A 27 -11.65 7.65 -17.76
N ALA A 28 -10.61 7.40 -16.97
CA ALA A 28 -10.76 7.23 -15.52
C ALA A 28 -11.48 8.42 -14.86
N LYS A 29 -11.32 9.63 -15.41
CA LYS A 29 -12.00 10.82 -14.92
C LYS A 29 -13.53 10.74 -15.10
N GLU A 30 -13.99 10.18 -16.22
CA GLU A 30 -15.43 9.97 -16.49
C GLU A 30 -15.98 8.79 -15.65
N LEU A 31 -15.20 7.72 -15.50
CA LEU A 31 -15.58 6.56 -14.68
C LEU A 31 -15.63 6.87 -13.19
N LEU A 32 -14.87 7.86 -12.71
CA LEU A 32 -14.87 8.28 -11.30
C LEU A 32 -16.09 9.11 -10.88
N GLU A 33 -17.02 9.43 -11.77
CA GLU A 33 -18.33 9.91 -11.36
C GLU A 33 -19.08 8.87 -10.50
N ASP A 34 -18.86 7.57 -10.78
CA ASP A 34 -19.45 6.45 -10.06
C ASP A 34 -18.51 5.80 -9.03
N TYR A 35 -17.24 6.21 -8.98
CA TYR A 35 -16.24 5.68 -8.07
C TYR A 35 -15.74 6.74 -7.08
N ALA A 36 -15.19 6.29 -5.99
CA ALA A 36 -14.64 7.15 -4.95
C ALA A 36 -13.34 6.57 -4.38
N LEU A 37 -12.52 7.44 -3.82
CA LEU A 37 -11.36 7.09 -3.04
C LEU A 37 -11.78 6.90 -1.58
N PHE A 38 -11.46 5.74 -1.01
CA PHE A 38 -11.60 5.45 0.41
C PHE A 38 -10.21 5.41 1.04
N VAL A 39 -10.07 6.06 2.17
CA VAL A 39 -8.83 6.06 2.96
C VAL A 39 -9.17 5.72 4.40
N LEU A 40 -8.52 4.70 4.93
CA LEU A 40 -8.76 4.14 6.25
C LEU A 40 -7.46 4.11 7.05
N ILE A 41 -7.59 4.04 8.37
CA ILE A 41 -6.51 3.64 9.29
C ILE A 41 -6.89 2.32 9.92
N THR A 42 -5.96 1.36 9.85
CA THR A 42 -6.04 0.08 10.53
C THR A 42 -4.92 -0.05 11.56
N GLU A 43 -5.11 -0.89 12.55
CA GLU A 43 -4.09 -1.21 13.58
C GLU A 43 -3.89 -2.71 13.67
N ASN A 44 -2.63 -3.11 13.69
CA ASN A 44 -2.20 -4.48 13.91
C ASN A 44 -1.94 -4.74 15.41
N ASN A 45 -1.80 -6.00 15.77
CA ASN A 45 -1.44 -6.44 17.12
C ASN A 45 -2.35 -5.93 18.24
N VAL A 46 -3.64 -5.74 17.92
CA VAL A 46 -4.65 -5.29 18.89
C VAL A 46 -5.04 -6.45 19.79
N ASP A 47 -4.83 -6.30 21.09
CA ASP A 47 -5.24 -7.31 22.08
C ASP A 47 -6.76 -7.41 22.12
N GLY A 48 -7.28 -8.62 22.03
CA GLY A 48 -8.72 -8.89 22.09
C GLY A 48 -9.02 -10.33 22.44
N HIS A 49 -10.30 -10.66 22.46
CA HIS A 49 -10.77 -12.02 22.65
C HIS A 49 -11.57 -12.42 21.41
N GLN A 50 -11.39 -13.65 20.97
CA GLN A 50 -12.16 -14.22 19.88
C GLN A 50 -12.99 -15.39 20.41
N GLY A 51 -14.30 -15.33 20.23
CA GLY A 51 -15.19 -16.44 20.53
C GLY A 51 -15.18 -17.48 19.41
N ASN A 52 -15.40 -18.73 19.77
CA ASN A 52 -15.71 -19.82 18.85
C ASN A 52 -16.98 -20.54 19.31
N GLU A 53 -17.41 -21.56 18.58
CA GLU A 53 -18.60 -22.36 18.90
C GLU A 53 -18.53 -23.04 20.28
N SER A 54 -17.33 -23.23 20.84
CA SER A 54 -17.09 -23.88 22.13
C SER A 54 -16.91 -22.91 23.30
N GLY A 55 -16.94 -21.59 23.05
CA GLY A 55 -16.78 -20.56 24.08
C GLY A 55 -15.74 -19.51 23.73
N MET A 56 -15.36 -18.71 24.74
CA MET A 56 -14.39 -17.64 24.55
C MET A 56 -12.98 -18.20 24.49
N LEU A 57 -12.26 -17.90 23.40
CA LEU A 57 -10.86 -18.25 23.24
C LEU A 57 -9.97 -17.37 24.13
N GLU A 58 -8.72 -17.80 24.31
CA GLU A 58 -7.69 -17.01 24.95
C GLU A 58 -7.48 -15.66 24.24
N LYS A 59 -6.81 -14.73 24.92
CA LYS A 59 -6.41 -13.47 24.36
C LYS A 59 -5.65 -13.69 23.05
N THR A 60 -6.11 -13.05 21.99
CA THR A 60 -5.48 -13.11 20.69
C THR A 60 -5.08 -11.71 20.23
N LYS A 61 -4.18 -11.65 19.26
CA LYS A 61 -3.77 -10.43 18.58
C LYS A 61 -4.52 -10.30 17.27
N HIS A 62 -5.44 -9.35 17.21
CA HIS A 62 -6.15 -9.04 15.97
C HIS A 62 -5.27 -8.20 15.04
N GLN A 63 -5.38 -8.49 13.75
CA GLN A 63 -4.68 -7.77 12.69
C GLN A 63 -5.68 -6.97 11.87
N ASN A 64 -5.22 -5.86 11.27
CA ASN A 64 -6.02 -5.02 10.38
C ASN A 64 -7.34 -4.52 11.02
N VAL A 65 -7.31 -4.22 12.32
CA VAL A 65 -8.50 -3.69 13.02
C VAL A 65 -8.78 -2.28 12.52
N LEU A 66 -9.95 -2.06 11.93
CA LEU A 66 -10.36 -0.73 11.47
C LEU A 66 -10.45 0.23 12.67
N ARG A 67 -9.71 1.33 12.60
CA ARG A 67 -9.69 2.40 13.60
C ARG A 67 -10.49 3.61 13.17
N ALA A 68 -10.34 4.03 11.93
CA ALA A 68 -11.03 5.21 11.41
C ALA A 68 -11.15 5.21 9.89
N TYR A 69 -12.16 5.93 9.42
CA TYR A 69 -12.20 6.48 8.07
C TYR A 69 -11.50 7.83 8.09
N VAL A 70 -10.55 8.04 7.19
CA VAL A 70 -9.87 9.31 6.94
C VAL A 70 -10.63 10.10 5.87
N SER A 71 -11.09 9.40 4.82
CA SER A 71 -12.03 9.92 3.83
C SER A 71 -13.45 9.97 4.40
N ASP A 72 -14.38 10.56 3.66
CA ASP A 72 -15.81 10.35 3.93
C ASP A 72 -16.14 8.85 3.90
N VAL A 73 -17.05 8.41 4.75
CA VAL A 73 -17.49 7.02 4.83
C VAL A 73 -18.12 6.51 3.51
N LYS A 74 -18.66 7.41 2.71
CA LYS A 74 -19.19 7.14 1.38
C LYS A 74 -18.14 7.24 0.27
N GLY A 75 -16.90 7.55 0.64
CA GLY A 75 -15.78 7.79 -0.24
C GLY A 75 -15.71 9.22 -0.78
N ASP A 76 -14.50 9.67 -1.08
CA ASP A 76 -14.22 11.00 -1.65
C ASP A 76 -14.13 10.93 -3.17
N ASN A 77 -14.82 11.82 -3.85
CA ASN A 77 -14.77 11.95 -5.31
C ASN A 77 -14.24 13.32 -5.79
N ASN A 78 -13.93 14.25 -4.87
CA ASN A 78 -13.34 15.55 -5.17
C ASN A 78 -11.81 15.46 -5.29
N LEU A 79 -11.34 14.63 -6.22
CA LEU A 79 -9.92 14.42 -6.46
C LEU A 79 -9.36 15.53 -7.35
N MET A 80 -8.12 15.95 -7.05
CA MET A 80 -7.41 16.93 -7.90
C MET A 80 -6.73 16.18 -9.04
N TRP A 81 -7.19 16.42 -10.26
CA TRP A 81 -6.69 15.77 -11.48
C TRP A 81 -5.73 16.67 -12.24
N GLU A 82 -4.59 16.08 -12.62
CA GLU A 82 -3.64 16.63 -13.57
C GLU A 82 -3.40 15.59 -14.67
N GLY A 83 -4.00 15.80 -15.82
CA GLY A 83 -4.06 14.80 -16.88
C GLY A 83 -4.77 13.51 -16.40
N ASN A 84 -4.06 12.38 -16.44
CA ASN A 84 -4.57 11.10 -15.97
C ASN A 84 -4.20 10.81 -14.50
N ASN A 85 -3.50 11.71 -13.82
CA ASN A 85 -3.09 11.53 -12.45
C ASN A 85 -4.01 12.30 -11.51
N PHE A 86 -4.23 11.75 -10.32
CA PHE A 86 -4.88 12.47 -9.24
C PHE A 86 -4.04 12.49 -7.99
N THR A 87 -4.26 13.51 -7.17
CA THR A 87 -3.67 13.63 -5.84
C THR A 87 -4.75 14.04 -4.85
N LYS A 88 -4.72 13.44 -3.68
CA LYS A 88 -5.58 13.81 -2.54
C LYS A 88 -4.77 13.76 -1.27
N THR A 89 -4.83 14.83 -0.48
CA THR A 89 -4.13 14.95 0.79
C THR A 89 -5.12 15.04 1.95
N TYR A 90 -4.76 14.41 3.07
CA TYR A 90 -5.52 14.40 4.31
C TYR A 90 -4.61 14.71 5.48
N ASP A 91 -5.14 15.42 6.47
CA ASP A 91 -4.56 15.56 7.79
C ASP A 91 -5.47 14.86 8.80
N PHE A 92 -4.94 13.92 9.55
CA PHE A 92 -5.72 13.11 10.47
C PHE A 92 -5.04 13.04 11.85
N ALA A 93 -5.81 13.31 12.91
CA ALA A 93 -5.32 13.18 14.30
C ALA A 93 -5.56 11.74 14.80
N ILE A 94 -4.51 11.10 15.30
CA ILE A 94 -4.63 9.75 15.89
C ILE A 94 -5.01 9.84 17.36
N GLN A 95 -5.73 8.82 17.85
CA GLN A 95 -6.12 8.73 19.25
C GLN A 95 -4.96 8.24 20.12
N ASN A 96 -4.94 8.69 21.39
CA ASN A 96 -3.88 8.34 22.36
C ASN A 96 -3.77 6.84 22.66
N SER A 97 -4.86 6.11 22.48
CA SER A 97 -4.92 4.65 22.72
C SER A 97 -4.33 3.81 21.58
N TRP A 98 -4.07 4.41 20.42
CA TRP A 98 -3.53 3.69 19.25
C TRP A 98 -2.01 3.64 19.32
N LYS A 99 -1.44 2.56 18.80
CA LYS A 99 0.01 2.36 18.75
C LYS A 99 0.54 2.76 17.37
N PRO A 100 1.23 3.91 17.22
CA PRO A 100 1.68 4.38 15.90
C PRO A 100 2.49 3.36 15.11
N VAL A 101 3.29 2.52 15.79
CA VAL A 101 4.10 1.48 15.14
C VAL A 101 3.29 0.34 14.52
N ASP A 102 2.05 0.16 14.97
CA ASP A 102 1.13 -0.87 14.51
C ASP A 102 0.07 -0.31 13.54
N LEU A 103 0.12 1.00 13.23
CA LEU A 103 -0.84 1.64 12.33
C LEU A 103 -0.43 1.49 10.86
N GLU A 104 -1.44 1.29 10.02
CA GLU A 104 -1.33 1.32 8.57
C GLU A 104 -2.39 2.24 7.96
N VAL A 105 -2.01 2.95 6.90
CA VAL A 105 -2.93 3.67 6.04
C VAL A 105 -3.30 2.76 4.88
N VAL A 106 -4.59 2.55 4.66
CA VAL A 106 -5.12 1.76 3.55
C VAL A 106 -5.90 2.69 2.64
N ALA A 107 -5.62 2.65 1.34
CA ALA A 107 -6.38 3.40 0.33
C ALA A 107 -6.88 2.45 -0.75
N PHE A 108 -8.13 2.62 -1.18
CA PHE A 108 -8.70 1.85 -2.27
C PHE A 108 -9.72 2.66 -3.08
N ILE A 109 -9.92 2.26 -4.31
CA ILE A 109 -10.95 2.78 -5.21
C ILE A 109 -12.07 1.74 -5.30
N ALA A 110 -13.29 2.18 -5.02
CA ALA A 110 -14.49 1.36 -5.14
C ALA A 110 -15.68 2.23 -5.62
N PRO A 111 -16.80 1.65 -6.07
CA PRO A 111 -17.99 2.40 -6.39
C PRO A 111 -18.45 3.27 -5.21
N LYS A 112 -18.92 4.47 -5.53
CA LYS A 112 -19.39 5.44 -4.55
C LYS A 112 -20.62 4.89 -3.79
N ILE A 113 -20.60 4.97 -2.47
CA ILE A 113 -21.73 4.58 -1.64
C ILE A 113 -22.80 5.70 -1.70
N LYS A 114 -23.87 5.46 -2.44
CA LYS A 114 -24.98 6.42 -2.56
C LYS A 114 -25.83 6.47 -1.29
N GLU A 115 -26.09 5.29 -0.70
CA GLU A 115 -26.86 5.14 0.55
C GLU A 115 -26.17 4.14 1.46
N ILE A 116 -26.14 4.42 2.78
CA ILE A 116 -25.64 3.49 3.79
C ILE A 116 -26.68 2.36 3.93
N GLY A 117 -26.23 1.11 3.77
CA GLY A 117 -27.12 -0.06 3.78
C GLY A 117 -27.59 -0.52 2.40
N ALA A 118 -27.16 0.15 1.33
CA ALA A 118 -27.36 -0.35 -0.03
C ALA A 118 -26.69 -1.71 -0.26
N ASN A 119 -27.16 -2.45 -1.26
CA ASN A 119 -26.65 -3.77 -1.59
C ASN A 119 -25.13 -3.72 -1.89
N LEU A 120 -24.34 -4.38 -1.06
CA LEU A 120 -22.87 -4.39 -1.13
C LEU A 120 -22.33 -5.25 -2.28
N GLU A 121 -23.16 -6.02 -2.96
CA GLU A 121 -22.72 -6.91 -4.06
C GLU A 121 -22.11 -6.17 -5.25
N THR A 122 -22.35 -4.87 -5.36
CA THR A 122 -21.82 -4.02 -6.44
C THR A 122 -20.57 -3.25 -6.06
N LEU A 123 -20.06 -3.37 -4.83
CA LEU A 123 -18.92 -2.59 -4.32
C LEU A 123 -17.56 -3.28 -4.60
N ALA A 124 -17.31 -3.68 -5.84
CA ALA A 124 -16.05 -4.29 -6.21
C ALA A 124 -14.88 -3.29 -6.10
N VAL A 125 -13.89 -3.59 -5.26
CA VAL A 125 -12.66 -2.82 -5.17
C VAL A 125 -11.87 -2.95 -6.47
N GLN A 126 -11.54 -1.81 -7.08
CA GLN A 126 -10.81 -1.76 -8.35
C GLN A 126 -9.29 -1.79 -8.15
N ASN A 127 -8.81 -1.17 -7.09
CA ASN A 127 -7.41 -1.18 -6.70
C ASN A 127 -7.29 -0.85 -5.21
N CYS A 128 -6.27 -1.39 -4.56
CA CYS A 128 -6.01 -1.18 -3.14
C CYS A 128 -4.49 -1.11 -2.90
N VAL A 129 -4.10 -0.29 -1.94
CA VAL A 129 -2.73 -0.19 -1.44
C VAL A 129 -2.75 0.06 0.05
N SER A 130 -1.79 -0.50 0.78
CA SER A 130 -1.54 -0.17 2.18
C SER A 130 -0.11 0.28 2.39
N GLN A 131 0.09 1.13 3.39
CA GLN A 131 1.39 1.64 3.79
C GLN A 131 1.46 1.76 5.31
N PRO A 132 2.43 1.12 5.98
CA PRO A 132 2.68 1.34 7.39
C PRO A 132 2.90 2.82 7.70
N LEU A 133 2.55 3.24 8.92
CA LEU A 133 2.79 4.60 9.33
C LEU A 133 4.29 4.87 9.45
N ALA A 134 4.77 5.88 8.73
CA ALA A 134 6.18 6.29 8.79
C ALA A 134 6.47 6.96 10.14
N ASN A 135 7.20 6.27 11.01
CA ASN A 135 7.54 6.74 12.36
C ASN A 135 8.72 7.72 12.41
N ASP A 136 9.36 8.00 11.27
CA ASP A 136 10.53 8.87 11.19
C ASP A 136 10.37 9.87 10.03
N PRO A 137 10.65 11.17 10.22
CA PRO A 137 10.75 12.11 9.12
C PRO A 137 11.82 11.71 8.08
N ASN A 138 12.74 10.81 8.46
CA ASN A 138 13.71 10.19 7.55
C ASN A 138 13.25 8.83 7.01
N ALA A 139 12.12 8.28 7.45
CA ALA A 139 11.55 7.03 6.94
C ALA A 139 10.95 7.16 5.52
N ILE A 140 11.07 8.33 4.89
CA ILE A 140 10.97 8.48 3.42
C ILE A 140 11.97 7.55 2.68
N GLU A 141 12.97 7.04 3.37
CA GLU A 141 13.88 6.02 2.82
C GLU A 141 13.22 4.66 2.52
N ASN A 142 11.99 4.42 3.00
CA ASN A 142 11.22 3.20 2.70
C ASN A 142 10.08 3.35 1.67
N ILE A 143 9.94 4.49 1.00
CA ILE A 143 9.57 4.38 -0.41
C ILE A 143 10.71 3.54 -0.97
N ALA A 144 10.43 2.28 -1.27
CA ALA A 144 11.38 1.46 -1.99
C ALA A 144 11.88 2.29 -3.16
N THR A 145 12.98 3.01 -2.96
CA THR A 145 13.88 3.29 -4.05
C THR A 145 14.09 1.89 -4.57
N VAL A 146 13.45 1.60 -5.68
CA VAL A 146 13.75 0.42 -6.47
C VAL A 146 15.24 0.59 -6.73
N GLN A 147 16.05 0.08 -5.79
CA GLN A 147 17.48 0.04 -5.95
C GLN A 147 17.64 -0.63 -7.30
N PRO A 148 18.28 0.02 -8.27
CA PRO A 148 18.40 -0.57 -9.58
C PRO A 148 18.91 -1.99 -9.37
N ILE A 149 18.10 -2.96 -9.81
CA ILE A 149 18.41 -4.37 -9.63
C ILE A 149 19.78 -4.59 -10.23
N LYS A 150 20.78 -4.80 -9.38
CA LYS A 150 22.18 -4.98 -9.80
C LYS A 150 22.50 -6.47 -9.88
N VAL A 151 23.38 -6.81 -10.80
CA VAL A 151 23.97 -8.14 -10.86
C VAL A 151 24.93 -8.29 -9.67
N VAL A 152 24.67 -9.26 -8.80
CA VAL A 152 25.51 -9.58 -7.63
C VAL A 152 26.53 -10.65 -8.00
N GLU A 153 26.09 -11.66 -8.74
CA GLU A 153 26.93 -12.79 -9.14
C GLU A 153 26.54 -13.24 -10.54
N ARG A 154 27.53 -13.74 -11.27
CA ARG A 154 27.35 -14.27 -12.62
C ARG A 154 28.08 -15.60 -12.76
N TYR A 155 27.45 -16.56 -13.44
CA TYR A 155 27.96 -17.91 -13.66
C TYR A 155 27.83 -18.26 -15.14
N ASN A 156 28.76 -19.06 -15.64
CA ASN A 156 28.65 -19.72 -16.95
C ASN A 156 27.74 -20.97 -16.85
N ILE A 157 27.47 -21.60 -17.98
CA ILE A 157 26.66 -22.83 -18.04
C ILE A 157 27.27 -24.02 -17.30
N LYS A 158 28.57 -23.98 -16.99
CA LYS A 158 29.28 -25.02 -16.21
C LYS A 158 29.21 -24.73 -14.69
N GLY A 159 28.50 -23.68 -14.26
CA GLY A 159 28.37 -23.30 -12.87
C GLY A 159 29.60 -22.55 -12.30
N GLN A 160 30.57 -22.18 -13.12
CA GLN A 160 31.75 -21.42 -12.68
C GLN A 160 31.41 -19.95 -12.60
N ARG A 161 31.82 -19.28 -11.52
CA ARG A 161 31.63 -17.84 -11.32
C ARG A 161 32.52 -17.08 -12.31
N ILE A 162 31.94 -16.08 -12.97
CA ILE A 162 32.62 -15.24 -13.94
C ILE A 162 32.45 -13.77 -13.57
N ALA A 163 33.51 -12.97 -13.71
CA ALA A 163 33.52 -11.56 -13.37
C ALA A 163 32.85 -10.67 -14.44
N MET A 164 32.86 -11.11 -15.68
CA MET A 164 32.33 -10.36 -16.83
C MET A 164 31.39 -11.25 -17.65
N PRO A 165 30.41 -10.64 -18.38
CA PRO A 165 29.58 -11.38 -19.32
C PRO A 165 30.42 -12.14 -20.35
N GLN A 166 30.12 -13.41 -20.57
CA GLN A 166 30.73 -14.23 -21.60
C GLN A 166 29.71 -14.53 -22.70
N LYS A 167 30.20 -14.64 -23.95
CA LYS A 167 29.36 -15.02 -25.10
C LYS A 167 28.62 -16.31 -24.84
N GLY A 168 27.31 -16.33 -25.10
CA GLY A 168 26.42 -17.43 -24.85
C GLY A 168 25.54 -17.23 -23.62
N ILE A 169 25.20 -18.30 -22.91
CA ILE A 169 24.29 -18.28 -21.78
C ILE A 169 25.06 -18.00 -20.50
N ASN A 170 24.63 -16.97 -19.77
CA ASN A 170 25.07 -16.65 -18.42
C ASN A 170 23.90 -16.79 -17.44
N ILE A 171 24.15 -17.30 -16.26
CA ILE A 171 23.21 -17.34 -15.14
C ILE A 171 23.57 -16.20 -14.19
N VAL A 172 22.61 -15.30 -13.94
CA VAL A 172 22.86 -14.04 -13.23
C VAL A 172 21.99 -14.01 -11.98
N LYS A 173 22.63 -13.83 -10.83
CA LYS A 173 21.96 -13.58 -9.56
C LYS A 173 21.84 -12.08 -9.34
N LEU A 174 20.63 -11.63 -9.09
CA LEU A 174 20.30 -10.22 -8.93
C LEU A 174 20.23 -9.83 -7.44
N SER A 175 20.38 -8.54 -7.14
CA SER A 175 20.35 -8.01 -5.77
C SER A 175 19.03 -8.24 -5.02
N ASN A 176 17.94 -8.52 -5.73
CA ASN A 176 16.64 -8.89 -5.17
C ASN A 176 16.48 -10.40 -4.93
N GLY A 177 17.56 -11.18 -5.04
CA GLY A 177 17.57 -12.64 -4.87
C GLY A 177 17.09 -13.46 -6.06
N LYS A 178 16.56 -12.83 -7.12
CA LYS A 178 16.15 -13.54 -8.34
C LYS A 178 17.37 -14.02 -9.14
N VAL A 179 17.23 -15.21 -9.73
CA VAL A 179 18.19 -15.76 -10.67
C VAL A 179 17.59 -15.73 -12.06
N VAL A 180 18.30 -15.14 -13.00
CA VAL A 180 17.85 -14.99 -14.39
C VAL A 180 18.88 -15.54 -15.38
N LYS A 181 18.40 -15.98 -16.52
CA LYS A 181 19.24 -16.40 -17.65
C LYS A 181 19.44 -15.19 -18.59
N GLU A 182 20.68 -14.86 -18.88
CA GLU A 182 21.08 -13.81 -19.82
C GLU A 182 21.77 -14.43 -21.02
N ILE A 183 21.43 -14.00 -22.23
CA ILE A 183 22.08 -14.43 -23.47
C ILE A 183 22.93 -13.28 -23.98
N VAL A 184 24.22 -13.47 -23.99
CA VAL A 184 25.22 -12.52 -24.51
C VAL A 184 25.59 -12.91 -25.92
N LYS A 185 25.36 -12.03 -26.88
CA LYS A 185 25.69 -12.22 -28.30
C LYS A 185 27.16 -12.00 -28.62
#